data_e850f65490856123ee44ba9a47459e19
#
_entry.id   e850f65490856123ee44ba9a47459e19
#
_cell.length_a   1.000
_cell.length_b   1.000
_cell.length_c   1.000
_cell.angle_alpha   90.00
_cell.angle_beta   90.00
_cell.angle_gamma   90.00
#
_symmetry.space_group_name_H-M   'P 1'
#
loop_
_entity.id
_entity.type
_entity.pdbx_description
1 polymer ?
#
loop_
_entity_poly.entity_id
_entity_poly.type
_entity_poly.pdbx_seq_one_letter_code
_entity_poly.pdbx_strand_id
1 'polypeptide(L)'
;MNYTKEQIEFLKSLDFMKLGQAINRGQWQSAAMTIRRLDMKAKEVGMQDFERNFTGIRQSINRKDGTEAKQILAVVVNKRAKRLNLISEETNK
;
A
#
# COMPACT_ATOMS: atom_id res chain seq x y z
N MET A 1 -11.23 15.15 8.84
CA MET A 1 -10.83 13.79 9.25
C MET A 1 -9.41 13.84 9.78
N ASN A 2 -9.20 13.34 11.00
CA ASN A 2 -7.90 13.45 11.65
C ASN A 2 -7.13 12.14 11.56
N TYR A 3 -5.97 12.22 10.93
CA TYR A 3 -5.03 11.10 10.86
C TYR A 3 -3.96 11.26 11.93
N THR A 4 -3.55 10.14 12.54
CA THR A 4 -2.42 10.16 13.47
C THR A 4 -1.12 10.36 12.71
N LYS A 5 -0.07 10.75 13.41
CA LYS A 5 1.26 10.89 12.82
C LYS A 5 1.73 9.58 12.19
N GLU A 6 1.47 8.46 12.87
CA GLU A 6 1.84 7.13 12.41
C GLU A 6 1.08 6.74 11.15
N GLN A 7 -0.20 7.11 11.05
CA GLN A 7 -0.99 6.86 9.85
C GLN A 7 -0.46 7.66 8.66
N ILE A 8 -0.09 8.92 8.89
CA ILE A 8 0.50 9.76 7.85
C ILE A 8 1.83 9.18 7.38
N GLU A 9 2.67 8.73 8.30
CA GLU A 9 3.95 8.10 7.97
C GLU A 9 3.74 6.82 7.16
N PHE A 10 2.73 6.01 7.52
CA PHE A 10 2.38 4.83 6.75
C PHE A 10 2.00 5.20 5.31
N LEU A 11 1.14 6.21 5.13
CA LEU A 11 0.72 6.64 3.81
C LEU A 11 1.89 7.17 2.96
N LYS A 12 2.92 7.71 3.60
CA LYS A 12 4.11 8.24 2.92
C LYS A 12 5.23 7.19 2.75
N SER A 13 4.99 5.95 3.15
CA SER A 13 6.00 4.90 3.10
C SER A 13 6.48 4.66 1.66
N LEU A 14 7.79 4.51 1.51
CA LEU A 14 8.42 4.15 0.24
C LEU A 14 8.11 2.71 -0.18
N ASP A 15 7.59 1.90 0.74
CA ASP A 15 7.26 0.51 0.43
C ASP A 15 6.18 0.39 -0.64
N PHE A 16 5.28 1.37 -0.79
CA PHE A 16 4.31 1.37 -1.89
C PHE A 16 5.02 1.38 -3.25
N MET A 17 6.03 2.24 -3.40
CA MET A 17 6.82 2.31 -4.62
C MET A 17 7.66 1.06 -4.81
N LYS A 18 8.31 0.59 -3.75
CA LYS A 18 9.14 -0.62 -3.80
C LYS A 18 8.33 -1.85 -4.19
N LEU A 19 7.10 -1.95 -3.70
CA LEU A 19 6.18 -3.03 -4.07
C LEU A 19 5.91 -3.01 -5.58
N GLY A 20 5.58 -1.85 -6.12
CA GLY A 20 5.32 -1.69 -7.56
C GLY A 20 6.54 -2.08 -8.40
N GLN A 21 7.73 -1.65 -7.99
CA GLN A 21 8.96 -1.99 -8.68
C GLN A 21 9.23 -3.50 -8.65
N ALA A 22 9.05 -4.12 -7.50
CA ALA A 22 9.27 -5.56 -7.36
C ALA A 22 8.32 -6.37 -8.24
N ILE A 23 7.05 -5.99 -8.28
CA ILE A 23 6.05 -6.66 -9.12
C ILE A 23 6.42 -6.49 -10.60
N ASN A 24 6.78 -5.27 -11.02
CA ASN A 24 7.16 -4.97 -12.41
C ASN A 24 8.37 -5.78 -12.87
N ARG A 25 9.30 -6.04 -11.96
CA ARG A 25 10.54 -6.76 -12.27
C ARG A 25 10.43 -8.26 -12.06
N GLY A 26 9.27 -8.75 -11.65
CA GLY A 26 9.09 -10.17 -11.36
C GLY A 26 9.88 -10.66 -10.15
N GLN A 27 10.23 -9.75 -9.25
CA GLN A 27 10.97 -10.07 -8.03
C GLN A 27 9.98 -10.48 -6.94
N TRP A 28 9.45 -11.70 -7.07
CA TRP A 28 8.32 -12.16 -6.26
C TRP A 28 8.64 -12.27 -4.78
N GLN A 29 9.85 -12.70 -4.43
CA GLN A 29 10.26 -12.79 -3.04
C GLN A 29 10.31 -11.40 -2.39
N SER A 30 10.90 -10.44 -3.08
CA SER A 30 10.97 -9.05 -2.62
C SER A 30 9.57 -8.45 -2.50
N ALA A 31 8.70 -8.70 -3.47
CA ALA A 31 7.32 -8.24 -3.44
C ALA A 31 6.57 -8.84 -2.24
N ALA A 32 6.75 -10.13 -1.97
CA ALA A 32 6.11 -10.81 -0.85
C ALA A 32 6.54 -10.22 0.49
N MET A 33 7.82 -9.92 0.64
CA MET A 33 8.33 -9.29 1.87
C MET A 33 7.80 -7.87 2.04
N THR A 34 7.73 -7.11 0.95
CA THR A 34 7.27 -5.73 1.00
C THR A 34 5.78 -5.64 1.34
N ILE A 35 4.95 -6.49 0.72
CA ILE A 35 3.51 -6.48 1.02
C ILE A 35 3.25 -6.91 2.47
N ARG A 36 4.05 -7.83 2.99
CA ARG A 36 3.93 -8.24 4.39
C ARG A 36 4.20 -7.07 5.34
N ARG A 37 5.25 -6.29 5.07
CA ARG A 37 5.57 -5.10 5.88
C ARG A 37 4.44 -4.08 5.84
N LEU A 38 3.91 -3.81 4.65
CA LEU A 38 2.79 -2.87 4.49
C LEU A 38 1.55 -3.34 5.25
N ASP A 39 1.22 -4.62 5.13
CA ASP A 39 0.05 -5.19 5.80
C ASP A 39 0.18 -5.11 7.32
N MET A 40 1.35 -5.48 7.85
CA MET A 40 1.61 -5.39 9.28
C MET A 40 1.52 -3.96 9.78
N LYS A 41 2.07 -3.01 9.03
CA LYS A 41 2.04 -1.60 9.41
C LYS A 41 0.62 -1.03 9.36
N ALA A 42 -0.16 -1.41 8.35
CA ALA A 42 -1.56 -1.00 8.26
C ALA A 42 -2.37 -1.44 9.48
N LYS A 43 -2.16 -2.68 9.93
CA LYS A 43 -2.81 -3.19 11.14
C LYS A 43 -2.36 -2.44 12.38
N GLU A 44 -1.06 -2.19 12.49
CA GLU A 44 -0.45 -1.49 13.61
C GLU A 44 -1.00 -0.08 13.79
N VAL A 45 -1.21 0.64 12.69
CA VAL A 45 -1.70 2.03 12.73
C VAL A 45 -3.22 2.14 12.57
N GLY A 46 -3.93 1.02 12.45
CA GLY A 46 -5.39 1.01 12.40
C GLY A 46 -5.99 1.39 11.05
N MET A 47 -5.25 1.19 9.95
CA MET A 47 -5.75 1.45 8.59
C MET A 47 -6.26 0.16 7.95
N GLN A 48 -7.29 -0.42 8.54
CA GLN A 48 -7.83 -1.73 8.17
C GLN A 48 -8.46 -1.76 6.80
N ASP A 49 -8.87 -0.63 6.27
CA ASP A 49 -9.49 -0.58 4.94
C ASP A 49 -8.50 -0.86 3.80
N PHE A 50 -7.20 -0.88 4.08
CA PHE A 50 -6.19 -1.38 3.14
C PHE A 50 -6.04 -2.90 3.17
N GLU A 51 -6.46 -3.56 4.25
CA GLU A 51 -6.19 -4.99 4.45
C GLU A 51 -6.73 -5.88 3.33
N ARG A 52 -7.95 -5.60 2.86
CA ARG A 52 -8.56 -6.39 1.78
C ARG A 52 -7.69 -6.33 0.51
N ASN A 53 -7.24 -5.14 0.17
CA ASN A 53 -6.39 -4.94 -1.00
C ASN A 53 -5.05 -5.65 -0.83
N PHE A 54 -4.44 -5.56 0.35
CA PHE A 54 -3.16 -6.20 0.62
C PHE A 54 -3.27 -7.72 0.57
N THR A 55 -4.38 -8.27 1.07
CA THR A 55 -4.64 -9.72 0.97
C THR A 55 -4.71 -10.14 -0.49
N GLY A 56 -5.42 -9.38 -1.33
CA GLY A 56 -5.53 -9.65 -2.76
C GLY A 56 -4.18 -9.60 -3.46
N ILE A 57 -3.36 -8.58 -3.14
CA ILE A 57 -2.02 -8.46 -3.71
C ILE A 57 -1.15 -9.64 -3.30
N ARG A 58 -1.20 -10.03 -2.02
CA ARG A 58 -0.42 -11.16 -1.52
C ARG A 58 -0.78 -12.45 -2.24
N GLN A 59 -2.08 -12.68 -2.46
CA GLN A 59 -2.53 -13.86 -3.19
C GLN A 59 -2.06 -13.83 -4.64
N SER A 60 -2.11 -12.67 -5.28
CA SER A 60 -1.62 -12.50 -6.66
C SER A 60 -0.12 -12.78 -6.75
N ILE A 61 0.66 -12.29 -5.78
CA ILE A 61 2.10 -12.54 -5.72
C ILE A 61 2.38 -14.04 -5.55
N ASN A 62 1.61 -14.72 -4.71
CA ASN A 62 1.78 -16.18 -4.50
C ASN A 62 1.51 -16.97 -5.78
N ARG A 63 0.63 -16.48 -6.64
CA ARG A 63 0.35 -17.08 -7.94
C ARG A 63 1.28 -16.56 -9.05
N LYS A 64 2.15 -15.61 -8.72
CA LYS A 64 3.02 -14.91 -9.66
C LYS A 64 2.21 -14.22 -10.77
N ASP A 65 1.04 -13.71 -10.41
CA ASP A 65 0.15 -13.00 -11.33
C ASP A 65 0.41 -11.49 -11.24
N GLY A 66 1.36 -11.02 -12.03
CA GLY A 66 1.76 -9.61 -12.02
C GLY A 66 0.68 -8.67 -12.51
N THR A 67 -0.16 -9.11 -13.46
CA THR A 67 -1.24 -8.30 -13.99
C THR A 67 -2.28 -8.00 -12.92
N GLU A 68 -2.74 -9.03 -12.20
CA GLU A 68 -3.71 -8.87 -11.12
C GLU A 68 -3.11 -8.04 -9.97
N ALA A 69 -1.85 -8.32 -9.60
CA ALA A 69 -1.18 -7.58 -8.53
C ALA A 69 -1.10 -6.09 -8.85
N LYS A 70 -0.78 -5.74 -10.09
CA LYS A 70 -0.71 -4.33 -10.53
C LYS A 70 -2.07 -3.66 -10.50
N GLN A 71 -3.12 -4.37 -10.90
CA GLN A 71 -4.48 -3.83 -10.88
C GLN A 71 -4.91 -3.48 -9.46
N ILE A 72 -4.68 -4.38 -8.52
CA ILE A 72 -5.03 -4.14 -7.11
C ILE A 72 -4.16 -3.03 -6.52
N LEU A 73 -2.86 -3.03 -6.84
CA LEU A 73 -1.94 -1.99 -6.39
C LEU A 73 -2.38 -0.61 -6.88
N ALA A 74 -2.87 -0.50 -8.11
CA ALA A 74 -3.37 0.77 -8.64
C ALA A 74 -4.52 1.32 -7.79
N VAL A 75 -5.43 0.47 -7.33
CA VAL A 75 -6.51 0.86 -6.42
C VAL A 75 -5.94 1.39 -5.11
N VAL A 76 -4.96 0.70 -4.55
CA VAL A 76 -4.29 1.10 -3.30
C VAL A 76 -3.58 2.44 -3.45
N VAL A 77 -2.85 2.62 -4.55
CA VAL A 77 -2.11 3.86 -4.82
C VAL A 77 -3.07 5.04 -4.96
N ASN A 78 -4.20 4.86 -5.63
CA ASN A 78 -5.22 5.90 -5.75
C ASN A 78 -5.83 6.25 -4.41
N LYS A 79 -6.14 5.26 -3.59
CA LYS A 79 -6.67 5.47 -2.24
C LYS A 79 -5.69 6.25 -1.38
N ARG A 80 -4.42 5.87 -1.44
CA ARG A 80 -3.33 6.54 -0.75
C ARG A 80 -3.20 8.00 -1.19
N ALA A 81 -3.21 8.23 -2.49
CA ALA A 81 -3.06 9.58 -3.05
C ALA A 81 -4.20 10.50 -2.62
N LYS A 82 -5.43 10.00 -2.63
CA LYS A 82 -6.60 10.78 -2.19
C LYS A 82 -6.48 11.19 -0.73
N ARG A 83 -6.02 10.29 0.13
CA ARG A 83 -5.86 10.57 1.55
C ARG A 83 -4.73 11.56 1.80
N LEU A 84 -3.62 11.44 1.09
CA LEU A 84 -2.52 12.40 1.20
C LEU A 84 -2.93 13.79 0.73
N ASN A 85 -3.77 13.88 -0.31
CA ASN A 85 -4.31 15.16 -0.76
C ASN A 85 -5.21 15.81 0.29
N LEU A 86 -6.06 15.03 0.95
CA LEU A 86 -6.92 15.52 2.03
C LEU A 86 -6.09 16.05 3.20
N ILE A 87 -5.03 15.35 3.58
CA ILE A 87 -4.13 15.77 4.65
C ILE A 87 -3.44 17.08 4.26
N SER A 88 -2.98 17.19 3.03
CA SER A 88 -2.32 18.40 2.52
C SER A 88 -3.28 19.59 2.52
N GLU A 89 -4.53 19.40 2.12
CA GLU A 89 -5.55 20.46 2.12
C GLU A 89 -5.82 20.96 3.54
N GLU A 90 -5.93 20.05 4.51
CA GLU A 90 -6.13 20.39 5.91
C GLU A 90 -4.94 21.20 6.47
N THR A 91 -3.72 20.83 6.07
CA THR A 91 -2.50 21.46 6.53
C THR A 91 -2.35 22.88 5.96
N ASN A 92 -2.87 23.12 4.75
CA ASN A 92 -2.75 24.42 4.07
C ASN A 92 -3.83 25.42 4.48
N LYS A 93 -4.73 25.05 5.36
CA LYS A 93 -5.69 25.97 5.96
C LYS A 93 -5.08 26.62 7.22
#